data_fa9ae9f712312c661bbbd3f36a005875
#
_entry.id   fa9ae9f712312c661bbbd3f36a005875
#
_cell.length_a   1.000
_cell.length_b   1.000
_cell.length_c   1.000
_cell.angle_alpha   90.00
_cell.angle_beta   90.00
_cell.angle_gamma   90.00
#
_symmetry.space_group_name_H-M   'P 1'
#
loop_
_entity.id
_entity.type
_entity.pdbx_description
1 polymer ?
#
loop_
_entity_poly.entity_id
_entity_poly.type
_entity_poly.pdbx_seq_one_letter_code
_entity_poly.pdbx_strand_id
1 'polypeptide(L)'
;DESESRGLGDVYKRQTFHNTFLAHNINFKKSTSNLVTGTWGQKTYDDFVKIRDSKKILLKSSDISEFTRDPSLAANQKTDYLHITSNETIEGIQLRSFNQIENDLIVDSSSDIGSYKFDWHNVAYIYAGAQKNLGIPGVTISIIREDFIEQNENPTYLNLSKLIDKDSLLNTPPTFSIYVLKLVTDWMLNAGGVEYFEKQSKDHSAVIYSMLNKHSDHVSLPVEEYARSKMNVVFNFKNEQIEKLFLEESLENNIIGIKGHRSVGGIRISLYNSIDKPAVEYLLEFMLSLIHI
;
A
#
# COMPACT_ATOMS: atom_id res chain seq x y z
N ASP A 1 3.30 6.67 -17.29
CA ASP A 1 2.50 7.24 -18.38
C ASP A 1 1.11 6.62 -18.33
N GLU A 2 0.10 7.43 -17.97
CA GLU A 2 -1.29 6.95 -17.87
C GLU A 2 -1.90 6.62 -19.24
N SER A 3 -1.25 7.02 -20.33
CA SER A 3 -1.71 6.75 -21.69
C SER A 3 -1.43 5.30 -22.13
N GLU A 4 -0.46 4.64 -21.55
CA GLU A 4 -0.08 3.27 -21.91
C GLU A 4 -0.84 2.18 -21.13
N SER A 5 -1.55 2.53 -20.07
CA SER A 5 -2.38 1.58 -19.33
C SER A 5 -3.77 1.34 -19.95
N ARG A 6 -4.04 1.83 -21.15
CA ARG A 6 -5.27 1.59 -21.92
C ARG A 6 -5.31 0.24 -22.64
N GLY A 7 -4.47 -0.71 -22.27
CA GLY A 7 -4.66 -2.09 -22.63
C GLY A 7 -5.97 -2.63 -22.01
N LEU A 8 -6.59 -3.60 -22.61
CA LEU A 8 -7.77 -4.37 -22.22
C LEU A 8 -7.78 -4.92 -20.79
N GLY A 9 -6.87 -4.53 -20.01
CA GLY A 9 -6.69 -4.79 -18.64
C GLY A 9 -6.61 -3.55 -17.82
N ASP A 10 -7.32 -2.51 -18.12
CA ASP A 10 -7.91 -1.73 -17.05
C ASP A 10 -8.87 -2.65 -16.28
N VAL A 11 -8.36 -3.80 -16.02
CA VAL A 11 -8.79 -4.73 -15.04
C VAL A 11 -8.53 -4.00 -13.77
N TYR A 12 -9.02 -2.87 -13.97
CA TYR A 12 -9.50 -2.09 -12.95
C TYR A 12 -8.52 -2.06 -11.83
N LYS A 13 -7.83 -1.06 -11.82
CA LYS A 13 -7.45 -0.51 -10.54
C LYS A 13 -8.17 -1.32 -9.48
N ARG A 14 -7.67 -2.54 -9.22
CA ARG A 14 -8.34 -3.62 -8.49
C ARG A 14 -8.66 -3.22 -7.09
N GLN A 15 -7.87 -2.29 -6.55
CA GLN A 15 -8.13 -1.63 -5.31
C GLN A 15 -9.52 -0.96 -5.31
N THR A 16 -9.88 -0.20 -6.33
CA THR A 16 -11.20 0.46 -6.43
C THR A 16 -12.34 -0.56 -6.51
N PHE A 17 -12.17 -1.62 -7.32
CA PHE A 17 -13.16 -2.71 -7.34
C PHE A 17 -13.29 -3.36 -5.97
N HIS A 18 -12.16 -3.59 -5.29
CA HIS A 18 -12.15 -4.28 -4.01
C HIS A 18 -12.84 -3.46 -2.91
N ASN A 19 -12.72 -2.14 -2.94
CA ASN A 19 -13.46 -1.25 -2.04
C ASN A 19 -14.97 -1.44 -2.18
N THR A 20 -15.46 -1.40 -3.42
CA THR A 20 -16.88 -1.66 -3.73
C THR A 20 -17.30 -3.07 -3.32
N PHE A 21 -16.49 -4.07 -3.66
CA PHE A 21 -16.72 -5.46 -3.31
C PHE A 21 -16.85 -5.66 -1.79
N LEU A 22 -15.92 -5.12 -1.02
CA LEU A 22 -15.93 -5.18 0.44
C LEU A 22 -17.16 -4.49 1.04
N ALA A 23 -17.45 -3.27 0.59
CA ALA A 23 -18.59 -2.51 1.11
C ALA A 23 -19.93 -3.25 0.93
N HIS A 24 -20.04 -4.09 -0.11
CA HIS A 24 -21.18 -4.97 -0.33
C HIS A 24 -21.16 -6.25 0.52
N ASN A 25 -19.99 -6.77 0.90
CA ASN A 25 -19.86 -8.06 1.58
C ASN A 25 -19.76 -7.98 3.10
N ILE A 26 -19.58 -6.80 3.67
CA ILE A 26 -19.71 -6.60 5.12
C ILE A 26 -21.21 -6.59 5.46
N ASN A 27 -21.61 -7.33 6.48
CA ASN A 27 -23.01 -7.32 6.96
C ASN A 27 -23.49 -5.87 7.19
N PHE A 28 -24.63 -5.52 6.61
CA PHE A 28 -25.20 -4.17 6.73
C PHE A 28 -25.65 -3.79 8.15
N LYS A 29 -25.79 -4.78 9.04
CA LYS A 29 -26.05 -4.53 10.48
C LYS A 29 -24.79 -4.14 11.26
N LYS A 30 -23.61 -4.39 10.68
CA LYS A 30 -22.32 -4.06 11.26
C LYS A 30 -21.90 -2.64 10.90
N SER A 31 -21.42 -1.92 11.89
CA SER A 31 -20.89 -0.57 11.71
C SER A 31 -19.48 -0.59 11.16
N THR A 32 -19.13 0.39 10.31
CA THR A 32 -17.80 0.51 9.73
C THR A 32 -17.20 1.89 9.94
N SER A 33 -15.89 1.94 10.01
CA SER A 33 -15.09 3.17 9.92
C SER A 33 -13.92 2.98 8.96
N ASN A 34 -13.44 4.07 8.40
CA ASN A 34 -12.28 4.09 7.52
C ASN A 34 -11.23 5.04 8.11
N LEU A 35 -10.04 4.51 8.37
CA LEU A 35 -8.88 5.30 8.72
C LEU A 35 -8.29 5.91 7.46
N VAL A 36 -8.27 7.23 7.39
CA VAL A 36 -7.80 7.99 6.23
C VAL A 36 -6.49 8.67 6.60
N THR A 37 -5.40 8.15 6.08
CA THR A 37 -4.04 8.68 6.25
C THR A 37 -3.47 9.25 4.95
N GLY A 38 -4.12 8.98 3.83
CA GLY A 38 -3.71 9.47 2.51
C GLY A 38 -4.78 9.26 1.45
N THR A 39 -4.35 9.36 0.20
CA THR A 39 -5.24 9.35 -0.98
C THR A 39 -5.99 8.02 -1.14
N TRP A 40 -5.34 6.89 -0.84
CA TRP A 40 -5.97 5.58 -1.03
C TRP A 40 -7.03 5.30 0.04
N GLY A 41 -6.74 5.59 1.30
CA GLY A 41 -7.73 5.53 2.37
C GLY A 41 -8.91 6.46 2.12
N GLN A 42 -8.66 7.67 1.58
CA GLN A 42 -9.73 8.59 1.20
C GLN A 42 -10.63 7.99 0.09
N LYS A 43 -10.05 7.41 -0.95
CA LYS A 43 -10.83 6.76 -2.02
C LYS A 43 -11.66 5.60 -1.51
N THR A 44 -11.11 4.80 -0.61
CA THR A 44 -11.86 3.71 0.02
C THR A 44 -13.05 4.25 0.80
N TYR A 45 -12.86 5.28 1.61
CA TYR A 45 -13.94 5.93 2.32
C TYR A 45 -15.02 6.45 1.38
N ASP A 46 -14.64 7.15 0.30
CA ASP A 46 -15.56 7.71 -0.68
C ASP A 46 -16.39 6.64 -1.42
N ASP A 47 -15.82 5.44 -1.60
CA ASP A 47 -16.56 4.31 -2.18
C ASP A 47 -17.48 3.63 -1.16
N PHE A 48 -17.03 3.49 0.09
CA PHE A 48 -17.84 2.90 1.16
C PHE A 48 -19.10 3.70 1.42
N VAL A 49 -19.02 5.02 1.55
CA VAL A 49 -20.19 5.88 1.86
C VAL A 49 -21.24 5.94 0.75
N LYS A 50 -20.91 5.50 -0.47
CA LYS A 50 -21.89 5.37 -1.56
C LYS A 50 -22.76 4.12 -1.40
N ILE A 51 -22.32 3.13 -0.63
CA ILE A 51 -22.93 1.81 -0.52
C ILE A 51 -23.51 1.60 0.88
N ARG A 52 -22.78 2.06 1.90
CA ARG A 52 -23.13 1.86 3.30
C ARG A 52 -22.71 3.04 4.17
N ASP A 53 -23.35 3.21 5.30
CA ASP A 53 -22.88 4.18 6.30
C ASP A 53 -21.52 3.77 6.83
N SER A 54 -20.57 4.69 6.82
CA SER A 54 -19.21 4.49 7.31
C SER A 54 -18.66 5.79 7.90
N LYS A 55 -18.03 5.68 9.05
CA LYS A 55 -17.40 6.83 9.71
C LYS A 55 -16.00 7.09 9.17
N LYS A 56 -15.63 8.35 9.07
CA LYS A 56 -14.29 8.77 8.67
C LYS A 56 -13.43 9.12 9.88
N ILE A 57 -12.27 8.49 10.00
CA ILE A 57 -11.22 8.85 10.96
C ILE A 57 -10.05 9.41 10.17
N LEU A 58 -9.82 10.71 10.25
CA LEU A 58 -8.73 11.39 9.52
C LEU A 58 -7.52 11.52 10.45
N LEU A 59 -6.38 10.97 10.04
CA LEU A 59 -5.08 11.16 10.69
C LEU A 59 -4.08 11.80 9.74
N LYS A 60 -3.34 12.77 10.24
CA LYS A 60 -2.13 13.29 9.59
C LYS A 60 -0.92 12.45 9.98
N SER A 61 0.19 12.58 9.26
CA SER A 61 1.43 11.87 9.58
C SER A 61 1.93 12.17 11.00
N SER A 62 1.71 13.40 11.49
CA SER A 62 2.00 13.81 12.87
C SER A 62 1.22 13.04 13.94
N ASP A 63 0.02 12.58 13.60
CA ASP A 63 -0.92 11.98 14.58
C ASP A 63 -0.76 10.45 14.66
N ILE A 64 -0.03 9.84 13.72
CA ILE A 64 0.08 8.38 13.61
C ILE A 64 0.78 7.78 14.84
N SER A 65 1.79 8.44 15.40
CA SER A 65 2.45 7.93 16.61
C SER A 65 1.56 8.01 17.85
N GLU A 66 0.75 9.04 17.93
CA GLU A 66 -0.23 9.18 19.01
C GLU A 66 -1.32 8.11 18.85
N PHE A 67 -1.84 7.94 17.65
CA PHE A 67 -2.81 6.90 17.31
C PHE A 67 -2.30 5.49 17.62
N THR A 68 -1.04 5.17 17.31
CA THR A 68 -0.48 3.86 17.61
C THR A 68 -0.21 3.62 19.10
N ARG A 69 -0.03 4.69 19.89
CA ARG A 69 0.10 4.60 21.36
C ARG A 69 -1.24 4.60 22.06
N ASP A 70 -2.20 5.36 21.54
CA ASP A 70 -3.55 5.50 22.09
C ASP A 70 -4.60 5.38 20.97
N PRO A 71 -5.00 4.15 20.64
CA PRO A 71 -6.07 3.90 19.69
C PRO A 71 -7.44 4.42 20.13
N SER A 72 -7.56 4.98 21.35
CA SER A 72 -8.79 5.64 21.80
C SER A 72 -9.20 6.81 20.90
N LEU A 73 -8.26 7.37 20.13
CA LEU A 73 -8.56 8.27 19.02
C LEU A 73 -9.47 7.62 17.97
N ALA A 74 -9.38 6.30 17.78
CA ALA A 74 -10.36 5.52 17.03
C ALA A 74 -11.52 5.03 17.90
N ALA A 75 -11.30 4.79 19.20
CA ALA A 75 -12.29 4.24 20.13
C ALA A 75 -13.45 5.20 20.42
N ASN A 76 -13.27 6.50 20.28
CA ASN A 76 -14.39 7.47 20.27
C ASN A 76 -15.37 7.21 19.12
N GLN A 77 -15.03 6.28 18.20
CA GLN A 77 -15.86 5.81 17.12
C GLN A 77 -15.89 4.26 17.12
N LYS A 78 -16.31 3.65 18.25
CA LYS A 78 -16.51 2.19 18.28
C LYS A 78 -17.36 1.77 17.10
N THR A 79 -16.74 1.00 16.22
CA THR A 79 -17.37 0.33 15.08
C THR A 79 -16.94 -1.12 15.07
N ASP A 80 -17.76 -1.98 14.44
CA ASP A 80 -17.42 -3.39 14.35
C ASP A 80 -16.14 -3.60 13.49
N TYR A 81 -16.04 -2.88 12.36
CA TYR A 81 -14.90 -2.97 11.46
C TYR A 81 -14.22 -1.62 11.24
N LEU A 82 -12.90 -1.64 11.21
CA LEU A 82 -12.06 -0.50 10.82
C LEU A 82 -11.26 -0.86 9.56
N HIS A 83 -11.49 -0.13 8.48
CA HIS A 83 -10.67 -0.24 7.27
C HIS A 83 -9.42 0.62 7.38
N ILE A 84 -8.27 0.04 7.01
CA ILE A 84 -6.95 0.68 7.04
C ILE A 84 -6.25 0.42 5.69
N THR A 85 -5.65 1.46 5.11
CA THR A 85 -4.63 1.31 4.08
C THR A 85 -3.27 1.29 4.77
N SER A 86 -2.59 0.14 4.78
CA SER A 86 -1.35 -0.05 5.55
C SER A 86 -0.20 0.81 5.00
N ASN A 87 -0.18 1.08 3.69
CA ASN A 87 0.84 1.90 3.05
C ASN A 87 0.27 2.81 1.96
N GLU A 88 0.28 4.09 2.23
CA GLU A 88 -0.12 5.16 1.32
C GLU A 88 1.05 5.53 0.40
N THR A 89 1.01 5.01 -0.82
CA THR A 89 2.14 5.10 -1.76
C THR A 89 2.38 6.49 -2.33
N ILE A 90 1.40 7.37 -2.28
CA ILE A 90 1.48 8.74 -2.79
C ILE A 90 2.12 9.65 -1.75
N GLU A 91 1.65 9.55 -0.51
CA GLU A 91 2.12 10.37 0.61
C GLU A 91 3.40 9.82 1.25
N GLY A 92 3.69 8.53 1.06
CA GLY A 92 4.82 7.86 1.70
C GLY A 92 4.59 7.56 3.17
N ILE A 93 3.35 7.33 3.58
CA ILE A 93 2.95 7.01 4.95
C ILE A 93 2.72 5.50 5.08
N GLN A 94 3.24 4.88 6.14
CA GLN A 94 3.02 3.45 6.41
C GLN A 94 2.67 3.20 7.87
N LEU A 95 1.62 2.42 8.09
CA LEU A 95 1.19 1.89 9.38
C LEU A 95 1.64 0.43 9.49
N ARG A 96 2.39 0.07 10.53
CA ARG A 96 2.97 -1.28 10.67
C ARG A 96 2.52 -2.03 11.93
N SER A 97 1.89 -1.34 12.87
CA SER A 97 1.45 -1.93 14.11
C SER A 97 -0.03 -1.61 14.34
N PHE A 98 -0.79 -2.65 14.59
CA PHE A 98 -2.24 -2.58 14.80
C PHE A 98 -2.66 -3.22 16.13
N ASN A 99 -1.71 -3.70 16.93
CA ASN A 99 -1.93 -4.56 18.11
C ASN A 99 -2.79 -3.90 19.20
N GLN A 100 -2.90 -2.58 19.21
CA GLN A 100 -3.67 -1.85 20.20
C GLN A 100 -5.05 -1.44 19.69
N ILE A 101 -5.42 -1.84 18.47
CA ILE A 101 -6.72 -1.55 17.87
C ILE A 101 -7.67 -2.69 18.20
N GLU A 102 -8.76 -2.37 18.92
CA GLU A 102 -9.75 -3.36 19.37
C GLU A 102 -10.77 -3.74 18.29
N ASN A 103 -10.91 -2.91 17.25
CA ASN A 103 -11.82 -3.19 16.13
C ASN A 103 -11.33 -4.40 15.32
N ASP A 104 -12.26 -5.12 14.71
CA ASP A 104 -11.90 -6.02 13.62
C ASP A 104 -11.37 -5.23 12.41
N LEU A 105 -10.20 -5.62 11.92
CA LEU A 105 -9.49 -4.90 10.88
C LEU A 105 -9.79 -5.43 9.49
N ILE A 106 -10.02 -4.51 8.57
CA ILE A 106 -9.99 -4.72 7.13
C ILE A 106 -8.79 -3.96 6.57
N VAL A 107 -7.82 -4.65 6.00
CA VAL A 107 -6.53 -4.05 5.64
C VAL A 107 -6.29 -4.11 4.13
N ASP A 108 -6.09 -2.96 3.51
CA ASP A 108 -5.48 -2.85 2.20
C ASP A 108 -3.96 -2.87 2.34
N SER A 109 -3.35 -3.99 2.03
CA SER A 109 -1.90 -4.19 2.02
C SER A 109 -1.33 -4.29 0.60
N SER A 110 -1.98 -3.69 -0.39
CA SER A 110 -1.62 -3.82 -1.80
C SER A 110 -0.18 -3.40 -2.11
N SER A 111 0.42 -2.54 -1.32
CA SER A 111 1.76 -2.02 -1.60
C SER A 111 2.85 -2.51 -0.64
N ASP A 112 2.49 -3.25 0.39
CA ASP A 112 3.47 -3.70 1.39
C ASP A 112 3.27 -5.15 1.86
N ILE A 113 2.33 -5.89 1.28
CA ILE A 113 2.17 -7.32 1.57
C ILE A 113 3.47 -8.08 1.29
N GLY A 114 3.86 -8.96 2.21
CA GLY A 114 5.09 -9.74 2.12
C GLY A 114 6.39 -8.95 2.31
N SER A 115 6.32 -7.68 2.73
CA SER A 115 7.49 -6.85 3.02
C SER A 115 7.79 -6.72 4.51
N TYR A 116 6.96 -7.25 5.37
CA TYR A 116 7.15 -7.30 6.82
C TYR A 116 6.27 -8.38 7.43
N LYS A 117 6.63 -8.81 8.65
CA LYS A 117 5.85 -9.77 9.42
C LYS A 117 4.58 -9.09 9.93
N PHE A 118 3.45 -9.57 9.44
CA PHE A 118 2.14 -9.01 9.77
C PHE A 118 1.65 -9.53 11.12
N ASP A 119 1.10 -8.65 11.95
CA ASP A 119 0.36 -9.05 13.14
C ASP A 119 -1.09 -9.35 12.76
N TRP A 120 -1.49 -10.60 12.91
CA TRP A 120 -2.81 -11.09 12.54
C TRP A 120 -3.88 -10.89 13.62
N HIS A 121 -3.50 -10.31 14.76
CA HIS A 121 -4.47 -10.02 15.82
C HIS A 121 -5.53 -9.04 15.29
N ASN A 122 -6.80 -9.39 15.50
CA ASN A 122 -7.96 -8.60 15.02
C ASN A 122 -8.08 -8.41 13.49
N VAL A 123 -7.27 -9.05 12.68
CA VAL A 123 -7.44 -8.99 11.21
C VAL A 123 -8.58 -9.90 10.79
N ALA A 124 -9.69 -9.30 10.36
CA ALA A 124 -10.83 -10.03 9.80
C ALA A 124 -10.69 -10.23 8.28
N TYR A 125 -10.07 -9.26 7.60
CA TYR A 125 -9.89 -9.31 6.16
C TYR A 125 -8.62 -8.53 5.76
N ILE A 126 -7.74 -9.13 4.99
CA ILE A 126 -6.64 -8.44 4.32
C ILE A 126 -6.67 -8.71 2.84
N TYR A 127 -6.40 -7.69 2.04
CA TYR A 127 -6.30 -7.84 0.59
C TYR A 127 -5.13 -7.11 0.00
N ALA A 128 -4.67 -7.60 -1.15
CA ALA A 128 -3.57 -7.01 -1.89
C ALA A 128 -3.68 -7.27 -3.39
N GLY A 129 -3.56 -6.23 -4.20
CA GLY A 129 -3.32 -6.40 -5.63
C GLY A 129 -1.90 -6.90 -5.88
N ALA A 130 -1.74 -7.92 -6.72
CA ALA A 130 -0.44 -8.58 -6.94
C ALA A 130 0.63 -7.68 -7.59
N GLN A 131 0.23 -6.63 -8.32
CA GLN A 131 1.08 -5.85 -9.23
C GLN A 131 2.24 -5.07 -8.59
N LYS A 132 2.38 -5.06 -7.28
CA LYS A 132 3.47 -4.36 -6.58
C LYS A 132 4.52 -5.34 -6.05
N ASN A 133 4.16 -6.17 -5.07
CA ASN A 133 5.09 -7.08 -4.43
C ASN A 133 4.97 -8.55 -4.87
N LEU A 134 3.83 -8.96 -5.45
CA LEU A 134 3.50 -10.37 -5.63
C LEU A 134 3.41 -10.80 -7.11
N GLY A 135 3.66 -9.91 -8.05
CA GLY A 135 3.63 -10.26 -9.47
C GLY A 135 3.14 -9.15 -10.39
N ILE A 136 2.30 -9.52 -11.35
CA ILE A 136 1.75 -8.63 -12.38
C ILE A 136 0.28 -8.29 -12.08
N PRO A 137 -0.28 -7.28 -12.76
CA PRO A 137 -1.72 -7.00 -12.70
C PRO A 137 -2.52 -8.25 -13.13
N GLY A 138 -3.69 -8.46 -12.57
CA GLY A 138 -4.58 -9.54 -12.96
C GLY A 138 -5.14 -10.29 -11.76
N VAL A 139 -4.53 -10.25 -10.57
CA VAL A 139 -4.98 -10.96 -9.35
C VAL A 139 -5.03 -10.01 -8.16
N THR A 140 -6.05 -10.15 -7.34
CA THR A 140 -6.09 -9.65 -5.97
C THR A 140 -6.13 -10.86 -5.04
N ILE A 141 -5.27 -10.87 -4.04
CA ILE A 141 -5.25 -11.88 -2.99
C ILE A 141 -6.07 -11.35 -1.83
N SER A 142 -6.88 -12.22 -1.24
CA SER A 142 -7.60 -11.96 0.00
C SER A 142 -7.34 -13.08 0.99
N ILE A 143 -7.02 -12.72 2.23
CA ILE A 143 -6.95 -13.64 3.37
C ILE A 143 -8.05 -13.21 4.33
N ILE A 144 -8.93 -14.13 4.68
CA ILE A 144 -10.21 -13.83 5.31
C ILE A 144 -10.38 -14.72 6.52
N ARG A 145 -10.74 -14.15 7.65
CA ARG A 145 -11.14 -14.89 8.84
C ARG A 145 -12.53 -15.49 8.60
N GLU A 146 -12.75 -16.73 9.00
CA GLU A 146 -13.97 -17.48 8.66
C GLU A 146 -15.24 -16.79 9.15
N ASP A 147 -15.22 -16.18 10.32
CA ASP A 147 -16.37 -15.48 10.90
C ASP A 147 -16.73 -14.15 10.20
N PHE A 148 -15.86 -13.66 9.30
CA PHE A 148 -16.17 -12.54 8.43
C PHE A 148 -17.10 -12.92 7.28
N ILE A 149 -17.15 -14.22 6.93
CA ILE A 149 -17.86 -14.73 5.76
C ILE A 149 -19.33 -14.87 6.11
N GLU A 150 -20.17 -14.06 5.51
CA GLU A 150 -21.63 -14.14 5.66
C GLU A 150 -22.32 -14.41 4.33
N GLN A 151 -23.37 -15.21 4.37
CA GLN A 151 -24.26 -15.42 3.23
C GLN A 151 -25.04 -14.13 2.96
N ASN A 152 -25.09 -13.71 1.71
CA ASN A 152 -25.80 -12.51 1.30
C ASN A 152 -26.45 -12.69 -0.09
N GLU A 153 -27.36 -11.78 -0.42
CA GLU A 153 -28.13 -11.76 -1.67
C GLU A 153 -27.47 -10.86 -2.76
N ASN A 154 -26.20 -10.50 -2.59
CA ASN A 154 -25.52 -9.68 -3.57
C ASN A 154 -25.51 -10.31 -4.96
N PRO A 155 -25.47 -9.49 -6.04
CA PRO A 155 -25.23 -10.01 -7.39
C PRO A 155 -24.02 -10.94 -7.42
N THR A 156 -24.10 -11.99 -8.20
CA THR A 156 -23.10 -13.08 -8.21
C THR A 156 -21.66 -12.59 -8.27
N TYR A 157 -21.38 -11.57 -9.08
CA TYR A 157 -20.05 -11.00 -9.22
C TYR A 157 -19.55 -10.24 -7.97
N LEU A 158 -20.46 -9.76 -7.14
CA LEU A 158 -20.16 -9.03 -5.89
C LEU A 158 -20.38 -9.91 -4.65
N ASN A 159 -20.48 -11.21 -4.78
CA ASN A 159 -20.82 -12.11 -3.68
C ASN A 159 -19.60 -12.93 -3.25
N LEU A 160 -19.05 -12.60 -2.07
CA LEU A 160 -17.87 -13.25 -1.51
C LEU A 160 -18.11 -14.73 -1.20
N SER A 161 -19.25 -15.09 -0.62
CA SER A 161 -19.53 -16.48 -0.28
C SER A 161 -19.61 -17.36 -1.53
N LYS A 162 -20.24 -16.89 -2.61
CA LYS A 162 -20.24 -17.61 -3.89
C LYS A 162 -18.86 -17.76 -4.51
N LEU A 163 -17.99 -16.77 -4.32
CA LEU A 163 -16.59 -16.84 -4.78
C LEU A 163 -15.83 -17.91 -4.00
N ILE A 164 -16.03 -17.98 -2.69
CA ILE A 164 -15.43 -18.99 -1.81
C ILE A 164 -15.95 -20.37 -2.13
N ASP A 165 -17.27 -20.56 -2.26
CA ASP A 165 -17.92 -21.83 -2.61
C ASP A 165 -17.42 -22.42 -3.95
N LYS A 166 -16.80 -21.61 -4.78
CA LYS A 166 -16.21 -21.99 -6.08
C LYS A 166 -14.68 -21.98 -6.07
N ASP A 167 -14.05 -22.03 -4.92
CA ASP A 167 -12.58 -22.02 -4.79
C ASP A 167 -11.94 -20.90 -5.61
N SER A 168 -12.53 -19.70 -5.60
CA SER A 168 -12.15 -18.54 -6.42
C SER A 168 -12.29 -18.72 -7.94
N LEU A 169 -12.92 -19.80 -8.40
CA LEU A 169 -13.13 -20.14 -9.81
C LEU A 169 -14.56 -19.86 -10.28
N LEU A 170 -15.21 -18.86 -9.72
CA LEU A 170 -16.56 -18.45 -10.10
C LEU A 170 -16.63 -18.02 -11.58
N ASN A 171 -15.59 -17.38 -12.07
CA ASN A 171 -15.39 -16.99 -13.47
C ASN A 171 -14.04 -17.54 -13.97
N THR A 172 -13.81 -17.46 -15.28
CA THR A 172 -12.52 -17.86 -15.88
C THR A 172 -11.37 -17.10 -15.21
N PRO A 173 -10.42 -17.78 -14.57
CA PRO A 173 -9.35 -17.12 -13.84
C PRO A 173 -8.28 -16.55 -14.79
N PRO A 174 -7.58 -15.48 -14.41
CA PRO A 174 -6.46 -14.93 -15.15
C PRO A 174 -5.22 -15.83 -14.95
N THR A 175 -5.18 -16.97 -15.61
CA THR A 175 -4.22 -18.07 -15.41
C THR A 175 -2.78 -17.61 -15.43
N PHE A 176 -2.42 -16.72 -16.37
CA PHE A 176 -1.04 -16.22 -16.46
C PHE A 176 -0.65 -15.38 -15.23
N SER A 177 -1.51 -14.50 -14.77
CA SER A 177 -1.24 -13.71 -13.57
C SER A 177 -1.15 -14.55 -12.30
N ILE A 178 -1.94 -15.64 -12.21
CA ILE A 178 -1.85 -16.61 -11.11
C ILE A 178 -0.55 -17.39 -11.18
N TYR A 179 -0.13 -17.78 -12.38
CA TYR A 179 1.15 -18.47 -12.58
C TYR A 179 2.34 -17.58 -12.17
N VAL A 180 2.34 -16.30 -12.58
CA VAL A 180 3.37 -15.34 -12.16
C VAL A 180 3.35 -15.14 -10.65
N LEU A 181 2.17 -15.02 -10.04
CA LEU A 181 2.03 -14.95 -8.58
C LEU A 181 2.71 -16.14 -7.89
N LYS A 182 2.47 -17.37 -8.38
CA LYS A 182 3.11 -18.57 -7.86
C LYS A 182 4.64 -18.47 -7.96
N LEU A 183 5.17 -18.08 -9.11
CA LEU A 183 6.63 -17.96 -9.30
C LEU A 183 7.26 -16.93 -8.36
N VAL A 184 6.58 -15.78 -8.16
CA VAL A 184 7.06 -14.73 -7.25
C VAL A 184 7.00 -15.20 -5.80
N THR A 185 5.93 -15.86 -5.38
CA THR A 185 5.83 -16.38 -4.01
C THR A 185 6.83 -17.50 -3.75
N ASP A 186 7.08 -18.39 -4.71
CA ASP A 186 8.14 -19.41 -4.59
C ASP A 186 9.53 -18.75 -4.48
N TRP A 187 9.80 -17.72 -5.29
CA TRP A 187 11.03 -16.94 -5.16
C TRP A 187 11.17 -16.29 -3.79
N MET A 188 10.10 -15.68 -3.27
CA MET A 188 10.11 -15.04 -1.96
C MET A 188 10.40 -16.05 -0.85
N LEU A 189 9.78 -17.23 -0.89
CA LEU A 189 10.04 -18.31 0.07
C LEU A 189 11.50 -18.77 0.02
N ASN A 190 12.03 -19.01 -1.18
CA ASN A 190 13.41 -19.44 -1.40
C ASN A 190 14.45 -18.38 -0.99
N ALA A 191 14.11 -17.10 -1.06
CA ALA A 191 14.96 -16.00 -0.61
C ALA A 191 15.05 -15.87 0.93
N GLY A 192 14.18 -16.55 1.68
CA GLY A 192 14.14 -16.52 3.14
C GLY A 192 12.82 -16.00 3.71
N GLY A 193 11.78 -15.90 2.89
CA GLY A 193 10.43 -15.53 3.32
C GLY A 193 10.30 -14.07 3.75
N VAL A 194 9.27 -13.81 4.50
CA VAL A 194 8.89 -12.44 4.92
C VAL A 194 9.99 -11.79 5.78
N GLU A 195 10.68 -12.57 6.61
CA GLU A 195 11.78 -12.09 7.46
C GLU A 195 12.92 -11.47 6.64
N TYR A 196 13.27 -12.11 5.52
CA TYR A 196 14.28 -11.57 4.60
C TYR A 196 13.83 -10.22 4.01
N PHE A 197 12.61 -10.14 3.50
CA PHE A 197 12.09 -8.92 2.88
C PHE A 197 11.82 -7.81 3.90
N GLU A 198 11.47 -8.15 5.13
CA GLU A 198 11.37 -7.17 6.21
C GLU A 198 12.72 -6.53 6.51
N LYS A 199 13.78 -7.34 6.61
CA LYS A 199 15.13 -6.82 6.78
C LYS A 199 15.55 -5.97 5.59
N GLN A 200 15.33 -6.46 4.38
CA GLN A 200 15.65 -5.74 3.14
C GLN A 200 14.95 -4.38 3.08
N SER A 201 13.65 -4.31 3.33
CA SER A 201 12.90 -3.05 3.30
C SER A 201 13.37 -2.06 4.35
N LYS A 202 13.74 -2.55 5.54
CA LYS A 202 14.34 -1.73 6.61
C LYS A 202 15.70 -1.17 6.17
N ASP A 203 16.59 -2.02 5.69
CA ASP A 203 17.95 -1.63 5.33
C ASP A 203 17.94 -0.65 4.15
N HIS A 204 17.19 -0.94 3.08
CA HIS A 204 17.10 -0.09 1.89
C HIS A 204 16.50 1.29 2.20
N SER A 205 15.40 1.33 2.92
CA SER A 205 14.79 2.62 3.27
C SER A 205 15.66 3.42 4.25
N ALA A 206 16.32 2.76 5.20
CA ALA A 206 17.16 3.44 6.19
C ALA A 206 18.35 4.16 5.55
N VAL A 207 19.05 3.54 4.58
CA VAL A 207 20.19 4.19 3.92
C VAL A 207 19.74 5.40 3.11
N ILE A 208 18.60 5.33 2.41
CA ILE A 208 18.05 6.45 1.64
C ILE A 208 17.62 7.58 2.58
N TYR A 209 16.85 7.29 3.65
CA TYR A 209 16.44 8.32 4.61
C TYR A 209 17.63 8.93 5.35
N SER A 210 18.65 8.14 5.68
CA SER A 210 19.88 8.64 6.28
C SER A 210 20.59 9.66 5.37
N MET A 211 20.66 9.35 4.08
CA MET A 211 21.25 10.25 3.08
C MET A 211 20.41 11.53 2.95
N LEU A 212 19.08 11.42 2.79
CA LEU A 212 18.17 12.56 2.70
C LEU A 212 18.22 13.47 3.94
N ASN A 213 18.29 12.89 5.15
CA ASN A 213 18.41 13.65 6.39
C ASN A 213 19.75 14.42 6.48
N LYS A 214 20.85 13.85 5.97
CA LYS A 214 22.17 14.55 5.91
C LYS A 214 22.13 15.74 4.97
N HIS A 215 21.28 15.72 3.97
CA HIS A 215 21.14 16.77 2.97
C HIS A 215 19.83 17.58 3.14
N SER A 216 19.38 17.72 4.38
CA SER A 216 18.15 18.44 4.74
C SER A 216 18.16 19.92 4.31
N ASP A 217 19.32 20.49 4.00
CA ASP A 217 19.43 21.85 3.43
C ASP A 217 18.89 21.92 1.99
N HIS A 218 18.95 20.82 1.24
CA HIS A 218 18.55 20.74 -0.17
C HIS A 218 17.19 20.06 -0.38
N VAL A 219 16.79 19.18 0.54
CA VAL A 219 15.56 18.40 0.42
C VAL A 219 14.68 18.56 1.65
N SER A 220 13.40 18.25 1.50
CA SER A 220 12.44 18.15 2.59
C SER A 220 11.73 16.81 2.58
N LEU A 221 11.48 16.25 3.74
CA LEU A 221 10.73 15.03 3.96
C LEU A 221 9.35 15.40 4.52
N PRO A 222 8.27 15.23 3.75
CA PRO A 222 6.94 15.70 4.14
C PRO A 222 6.29 14.85 5.24
N VAL A 223 6.86 13.67 5.53
CA VAL A 223 6.32 12.69 6.47
C VAL A 223 7.19 12.61 7.72
N GLU A 224 6.56 12.62 8.89
CA GLU A 224 7.24 12.42 10.17
C GLU A 224 7.94 11.06 10.23
N GLU A 225 9.08 10.99 10.89
CA GLU A 225 10.02 9.87 10.81
C GLU A 225 9.37 8.49 11.07
N TYR A 226 8.57 8.38 12.12
CA TYR A 226 7.93 7.13 12.51
C TYR A 226 6.78 6.70 11.58
N ALA A 227 6.24 7.63 10.80
CA ALA A 227 5.18 7.37 9.82
C ALA A 227 5.73 7.10 8.41
N ARG A 228 7.05 7.27 8.20
CA ARG A 228 7.68 7.11 6.87
C ARG A 228 7.58 5.69 6.35
N SER A 229 7.14 5.58 5.12
CA SER A 229 7.04 4.31 4.41
C SER A 229 8.44 3.73 4.15
N LYS A 230 8.59 2.43 4.38
CA LYS A 230 9.78 1.66 3.97
C LYS A 230 9.65 1.11 2.54
N MET A 231 8.45 1.25 1.94
CA MET A 231 8.17 0.83 0.58
C MET A 231 8.19 1.99 -0.43
N ASN A 232 7.83 3.20 0.01
CA ASN A 232 7.74 4.37 -0.84
C ASN A 232 8.37 5.57 -0.14
N VAL A 233 9.62 5.84 -0.44
CA VAL A 233 10.32 7.04 0.08
C VAL A 233 9.89 8.24 -0.73
N VAL A 234 9.28 9.24 -0.06
CA VAL A 234 8.80 10.47 -0.68
C VAL A 234 9.59 11.65 -0.12
N PHE A 235 10.07 12.51 -1.01
CA PHE A 235 10.76 13.75 -0.65
C PHE A 235 10.60 14.81 -1.74
N ASN A 236 10.88 16.08 -1.39
CA ASN A 236 10.87 17.18 -2.33
C ASN A 236 12.22 17.88 -2.31
N PHE A 237 12.70 18.33 -3.46
CA PHE A 237 13.79 19.29 -3.49
C PHE A 237 13.26 20.67 -3.09
N LYS A 238 14.06 21.45 -2.36
CA LYS A 238 13.73 22.85 -2.00
C LYS A 238 13.88 23.81 -3.19
N ASN A 239 14.56 23.36 -4.24
CA ASN A 239 14.76 24.10 -5.48
C ASN A 239 14.15 23.31 -6.66
N GLU A 240 13.15 23.88 -7.30
CA GLU A 240 12.45 23.28 -8.44
C GLU A 240 13.35 23.02 -9.67
N GLN A 241 14.37 23.87 -9.86
CA GLN A 241 15.33 23.67 -10.97
C GLN A 241 16.18 22.43 -10.75
N ILE A 242 16.61 22.19 -9.49
CA ILE A 242 17.35 20.98 -9.11
C ILE A 242 16.44 19.75 -9.25
N GLU A 243 15.18 19.82 -8.83
CA GLU A 243 14.22 18.72 -9.00
C GLU A 243 14.04 18.34 -10.47
N LYS A 244 13.90 19.35 -11.33
CA LYS A 244 13.77 19.13 -12.77
C LYS A 244 15.02 18.46 -13.35
N LEU A 245 16.20 18.99 -13.03
CA LEU A 245 17.48 18.41 -13.46
C LEU A 245 17.64 16.97 -12.96
N PHE A 246 17.31 16.72 -11.69
CA PHE A 246 17.33 15.37 -11.10
C PHE A 246 16.47 14.39 -11.88
N LEU A 247 15.27 14.79 -12.28
CA LEU A 247 14.37 13.93 -13.06
C LEU A 247 14.86 13.71 -14.50
N GLU A 248 15.46 14.70 -15.13
CA GLU A 248 16.07 14.61 -16.47
C GLU A 248 17.27 13.66 -16.44
N GLU A 249 18.23 13.92 -15.55
CA GLU A 249 19.42 13.09 -15.36
C GLU A 249 19.09 11.65 -14.96
N SER A 250 18.02 11.44 -14.17
CA SER A 250 17.61 10.09 -13.79
C SER A 250 17.24 9.22 -15.00
N LEU A 251 16.58 9.80 -15.99
CA LEU A 251 16.22 9.10 -17.21
C LEU A 251 17.46 8.73 -18.06
N GLU A 252 18.45 9.62 -18.13
CA GLU A 252 19.72 9.36 -18.83
C GLU A 252 20.53 8.25 -18.13
N ASN A 253 20.39 8.13 -16.82
CA ASN A 253 21.00 7.08 -16.01
C ASN A 253 20.11 5.82 -15.86
N ASN A 254 19.08 5.65 -16.67
CA ASN A 254 18.15 4.51 -16.62
C ASN A 254 17.43 4.34 -15.27
N ILE A 255 17.28 5.39 -14.49
CA ILE A 255 16.50 5.42 -13.25
C ILE A 255 15.11 5.95 -13.60
N ILE A 256 14.14 5.05 -13.73
CA ILE A 256 12.80 5.37 -14.18
C ILE A 256 11.76 5.26 -13.07
N GLY A 257 10.65 5.99 -13.22
CA GLY A 257 9.49 5.87 -12.31
C GLY A 257 9.68 6.53 -10.95
N ILE A 258 10.68 7.41 -10.77
CA ILE A 258 10.95 8.12 -9.51
C ILE A 258 10.23 9.46 -9.38
N LYS A 259 9.59 9.94 -10.43
CA LYS A 259 8.76 11.15 -10.36
C LYS A 259 7.60 10.94 -9.41
N GLY A 260 7.37 11.89 -8.50
CA GLY A 260 6.24 11.87 -7.59
C GLY A 260 4.89 11.89 -8.31
N HIS A 261 3.84 11.54 -7.56
CA HIS A 261 2.50 11.53 -8.14
C HIS A 261 2.08 12.96 -8.51
N ARG A 262 1.36 13.11 -9.64
CA ARG A 262 0.93 14.41 -10.18
C ARG A 262 0.15 15.30 -9.19
N SER A 263 -0.50 14.70 -8.18
CA SER A 263 -1.27 15.45 -7.18
C SER A 263 -0.41 16.09 -6.09
N VAL A 264 0.82 15.58 -5.86
CA VAL A 264 1.70 16.02 -4.78
C VAL A 264 3.07 16.49 -5.27
N GLY A 265 3.48 16.11 -6.49
CA GLY A 265 4.79 16.44 -7.04
C GLY A 265 5.94 15.70 -6.36
N GLY A 266 7.15 16.28 -6.43
CA GLY A 266 8.34 15.77 -5.77
C GLY A 266 8.87 14.46 -6.35
N ILE A 267 9.62 13.75 -5.53
CA ILE A 267 10.26 12.47 -5.86
C ILE A 267 9.63 11.35 -5.03
N ARG A 268 9.42 10.20 -5.66
CA ARG A 268 8.94 8.98 -5.00
C ARG A 268 9.74 7.77 -5.43
N ILE A 269 10.55 7.25 -4.54
CA ILE A 269 11.33 6.02 -4.75
C ILE A 269 10.49 4.84 -4.24
N SER A 270 10.21 3.87 -5.11
CA SER A 270 9.47 2.65 -4.75
C SER A 270 10.44 1.49 -4.52
N LEU A 271 10.43 0.94 -3.30
CA LEU A 271 11.35 -0.11 -2.81
C LEU A 271 10.61 -1.44 -2.63
N TYR A 272 9.91 -1.86 -3.69
CA TYR A 272 9.23 -3.17 -3.65
C TYR A 272 10.23 -4.32 -3.54
N ASN A 273 9.77 -5.48 -3.12
CA ASN A 273 10.61 -6.64 -2.77
C ASN A 273 11.60 -7.05 -3.88
N SER A 274 11.32 -6.75 -5.14
CA SER A 274 12.20 -7.02 -6.27
C SER A 274 13.41 -6.07 -6.40
N ILE A 275 13.43 -4.96 -5.66
CA ILE A 275 14.54 -4.01 -5.69
C ILE A 275 15.65 -4.56 -4.79
N ASP A 276 16.78 -4.91 -5.39
CA ASP A 276 17.93 -5.47 -4.71
C ASP A 276 18.90 -4.40 -4.17
N LYS A 277 19.86 -4.83 -3.39
CA LYS A 277 20.86 -3.93 -2.80
C LYS A 277 21.69 -3.17 -3.86
N PRO A 278 22.19 -3.80 -4.95
CA PRO A 278 22.92 -3.09 -6.00
C PRO A 278 22.12 -1.95 -6.63
N ALA A 279 20.82 -2.13 -6.85
CA ALA A 279 19.95 -1.07 -7.38
C ALA A 279 19.84 0.12 -6.42
N VAL A 280 19.77 -0.14 -5.12
CA VAL A 280 19.74 0.92 -4.09
C VAL A 280 21.08 1.63 -4.01
N GLU A 281 22.20 0.91 -4.07
CA GLU A 281 23.56 1.49 -4.07
C GLU A 281 23.76 2.39 -5.29
N TYR A 282 23.36 1.94 -6.47
CA TYR A 282 23.40 2.73 -7.70
C TYR A 282 22.57 4.02 -7.60
N LEU A 283 21.35 3.91 -7.06
CA LEU A 283 20.49 5.07 -6.82
C LEU A 283 21.16 6.07 -5.86
N LEU A 284 21.78 5.60 -4.78
CA LEU A 284 22.47 6.47 -3.81
C LEU A 284 23.66 7.19 -4.43
N GLU A 285 24.48 6.50 -5.24
CA GLU A 285 25.59 7.11 -5.98
C GLU A 285 25.09 8.20 -6.92
N PHE A 286 24.03 7.92 -7.67
CA PHE A 286 23.38 8.89 -8.54
C PHE A 286 22.87 10.11 -7.75
N MET A 287 22.15 9.90 -6.65
CA MET A 287 21.63 10.99 -5.82
C MET A 287 22.76 11.87 -5.26
N LEU A 288 23.85 11.26 -4.80
CA LEU A 288 25.01 11.99 -4.28
C LEU A 288 25.71 12.80 -5.37
N SER A 289 25.77 12.35 -6.61
CA SER A 289 26.40 13.08 -7.70
C SER A 289 25.72 14.41 -8.01
N LEU A 290 24.40 14.51 -7.74
CA LEU A 290 23.58 15.69 -8.03
C LEU A 290 23.38 16.64 -6.84
N ILE A 291 23.50 16.15 -5.61
CA ILE A 291 23.34 17.00 -4.41
C ILE A 291 24.58 17.92 -4.22
N HIS A 292 25.68 17.66 -4.90
CA HIS A 292 26.88 18.48 -4.86
C HIS A 292 26.94 19.59 -5.93
N ILE A 293 25.91 19.70 -6.76
CA ILE A 293 25.74 20.77 -7.76
C ILE A 293 24.84 21.87 -7.18
#